data_bc508007ef46f506c9cf33016cad8504
#
_entry.id   bc508007ef46f506c9cf33016cad8504
#
_cell.length_a   1.000
_cell.length_b   1.000
_cell.length_c   1.000
_cell.angle_alpha   90.00
_cell.angle_beta   90.00
_cell.angle_gamma   90.00
#
_symmetry.space_group_name_H-M   'P 1'
#
loop_
_entity.id
_entity.type
_entity.pdbx_description
1 polymer ?
#
loop_
_entity_poly.entity_id
_entity_poly.type
_entity_poly.pdbx_seq_one_letter_code
_entity_poly.pdbx_strand_id
1 'polypeptide(L)'
;MAFPAAFIDDLISRNPIEEVVGEYVQLTRKGSNLFGLCPFHGEKTPSFSVAPGKQIYYCFGCHRGGGVINFIMEQENLTYPDAVRFLAKRVGLEVPEDEAYRSRYRQQQRLWELCRQAARYFHRQLKGPAGEPARQYLAHRGVTGATVTRFGLGFAPPGWANLMDAMQQMGFSKEELLEAGLLSKNEQKGTLYDRFRNRLMFPILDLRGN
;
A
#
# COMPACT_ATOMS: atom_id res chain seq x y z
N MET A 1 -1.77 17.00 -7.16
CA MET A 1 -0.82 17.41 -8.20
C MET A 1 -1.31 16.89 -9.54
N ALA A 2 -1.42 17.75 -10.54
CA ALA A 2 -1.83 17.39 -11.88
C ALA A 2 -0.57 17.25 -12.76
N PHE A 3 -0.40 16.13 -13.43
CA PHE A 3 0.57 16.02 -14.51
C PHE A 3 0.17 16.93 -15.67
N PRO A 4 1.11 17.46 -16.47
CA PRO A 4 0.76 18.24 -17.65
C PRO A 4 -0.16 17.45 -18.59
N ALA A 5 -1.20 18.10 -19.12
CA ALA A 5 -2.16 17.42 -20.01
C ALA A 5 -1.48 16.75 -21.20
N ALA A 6 -0.54 17.44 -21.85
CA ALA A 6 0.21 16.90 -22.97
C ALA A 6 1.02 15.63 -22.61
N PHE A 7 1.52 15.52 -21.37
CA PHE A 7 2.18 14.32 -20.89
C PHE A 7 1.20 13.16 -20.72
N ILE A 8 0.01 13.43 -20.16
CA ILE A 8 -1.04 12.41 -19.99
C ILE A 8 -1.55 11.93 -21.35
N ASP A 9 -1.72 12.82 -22.32
CA ASP A 9 -2.13 12.47 -23.67
C ASP A 9 -1.09 11.57 -24.37
N ASP A 10 0.21 11.92 -24.28
CA ASP A 10 1.31 11.09 -24.79
C ASP A 10 1.35 9.72 -24.08
N LEU A 11 1.20 9.71 -22.75
CA LEU A 11 1.16 8.49 -21.95
C LEU A 11 0.04 7.54 -22.41
N ILE A 12 -1.17 8.07 -22.54
CA ILE A 12 -2.34 7.27 -22.97
C ILE A 12 -2.13 6.76 -24.40
N SER A 13 -1.63 7.60 -25.31
CA SER A 13 -1.39 7.21 -26.71
C SER A 13 -0.40 6.06 -26.87
N ARG A 14 0.60 5.98 -25.98
CA ARG A 14 1.61 4.90 -25.93
C ARG A 14 1.17 3.66 -25.17
N ASN A 15 0.03 3.72 -24.48
CA ASN A 15 -0.55 2.62 -23.71
C ASN A 15 -1.97 2.31 -24.21
N PRO A 16 -2.15 1.77 -25.43
CA PRO A 16 -3.47 1.38 -25.92
C PRO A 16 -4.18 0.48 -24.92
N ILE A 17 -5.42 0.81 -24.58
CA ILE A 17 -6.15 0.14 -23.50
C ILE A 17 -6.30 -1.36 -23.74
N GLU A 18 -6.48 -1.77 -24.99
CA GLU A 18 -6.60 -3.18 -25.38
C GLU A 18 -5.34 -3.98 -25.12
N GLU A 19 -4.16 -3.36 -25.26
CA GLU A 19 -2.88 -4.00 -24.97
C GLU A 19 -2.67 -4.15 -23.47
N VAL A 20 -2.87 -3.04 -22.73
CA VAL A 20 -2.70 -3.04 -21.27
C VAL A 20 -3.68 -3.98 -20.60
N VAL A 21 -4.96 -3.94 -20.97
CA VAL A 21 -5.96 -4.85 -20.41
C VAL A 21 -5.71 -6.29 -20.82
N GLY A 22 -5.20 -6.51 -22.03
CA GLY A 22 -4.88 -7.86 -22.55
C GLY A 22 -3.80 -8.60 -21.76
N GLU A 23 -2.96 -7.89 -20.98
CA GLU A 23 -1.99 -8.50 -20.06
C GLU A 23 -2.67 -9.17 -18.86
N TYR A 24 -3.89 -8.76 -18.49
CA TYR A 24 -4.63 -9.22 -17.32
C TYR A 24 -5.86 -10.05 -17.67
N VAL A 25 -6.48 -9.77 -18.82
CA VAL A 25 -7.75 -10.34 -19.23
C VAL A 25 -7.65 -10.95 -20.60
N GLN A 26 -8.07 -12.21 -20.74
CA GLN A 26 -8.20 -12.83 -22.05
C GLN A 26 -9.36 -12.20 -22.80
N LEU A 27 -9.04 -11.41 -23.83
CA LEU A 27 -9.99 -10.64 -24.63
C LEU A 27 -10.35 -11.36 -25.93
N THR A 28 -11.62 -11.39 -26.27
CA THR A 28 -12.15 -11.91 -27.54
C THR A 28 -12.86 -10.79 -28.31
N ARG A 29 -12.54 -10.62 -29.59
CA ARG A 29 -13.14 -9.58 -30.42
C ARG A 29 -14.59 -9.92 -30.78
N LYS A 30 -15.49 -8.94 -30.59
CA LYS A 30 -16.88 -8.98 -31.04
C LYS A 30 -17.23 -7.63 -31.65
N GLY A 31 -17.23 -7.57 -32.99
CA GLY A 31 -17.40 -6.33 -33.73
C GLY A 31 -16.23 -5.36 -33.52
N SER A 32 -16.51 -4.13 -33.14
CA SER A 32 -15.52 -3.09 -32.87
C SER A 32 -14.93 -3.16 -31.43
N ASN A 33 -15.51 -3.94 -30.55
CA ASN A 33 -15.10 -4.06 -29.16
C ASN A 33 -14.48 -5.42 -28.85
N LEU A 34 -13.79 -5.48 -27.71
CA LEU A 34 -13.22 -6.69 -27.13
C LEU A 34 -13.99 -7.03 -25.86
N PHE A 35 -14.20 -8.32 -25.59
CA PHE A 35 -14.92 -8.81 -24.42
C PHE A 35 -14.13 -9.87 -23.69
N GLY A 36 -14.22 -9.87 -22.34
CA GLY A 36 -13.59 -10.85 -21.46
C GLY A 36 -14.33 -11.00 -20.13
N LEU A 37 -13.82 -11.85 -19.25
CA LEU A 37 -14.29 -11.93 -17.88
C LEU A 37 -13.73 -10.75 -17.08
N CYS A 38 -14.55 -10.17 -16.22
CA CYS A 38 -14.15 -9.01 -15.44
C CYS A 38 -13.09 -9.38 -14.39
N PRO A 39 -11.97 -8.64 -14.29
CA PRO A 39 -10.95 -8.91 -13.28
C PRO A 39 -11.35 -8.39 -11.89
N PHE A 40 -12.41 -7.57 -11.80
CA PHE A 40 -12.80 -6.87 -10.57
C PHE A 40 -13.93 -7.57 -9.81
N HIS A 41 -14.60 -8.57 -10.41
CA HIS A 41 -15.62 -9.40 -9.76
C HIS A 41 -15.68 -10.78 -10.38
N GLY A 42 -16.13 -11.77 -9.60
CA GLY A 42 -16.25 -13.13 -10.08
C GLY A 42 -17.47 -13.31 -10.98
N GLU A 43 -17.27 -13.76 -12.22
CA GLU A 43 -18.33 -14.07 -13.18
C GLU A 43 -17.97 -15.26 -14.08
N LYS A 44 -18.98 -15.89 -14.71
CA LYS A 44 -18.79 -16.99 -15.66
C LYS A 44 -19.07 -16.58 -17.11
N THR A 45 -19.76 -15.47 -17.30
CA THR A 45 -20.15 -14.95 -18.62
C THR A 45 -19.46 -13.60 -18.85
N PRO A 46 -18.76 -13.42 -20.00
CA PRO A 46 -18.05 -12.20 -20.27
C PRO A 46 -18.96 -10.96 -20.27
N SER A 47 -18.80 -10.08 -19.30
CA SER A 47 -19.48 -8.80 -19.19
C SER A 47 -18.55 -7.59 -19.24
N PHE A 48 -17.23 -7.84 -19.30
CA PHE A 48 -16.22 -6.80 -19.39
C PHE A 48 -15.94 -6.47 -20.84
N SER A 49 -16.17 -5.22 -21.23
CA SER A 49 -15.99 -4.71 -22.60
C SER A 49 -14.87 -3.69 -22.65
N VAL A 50 -14.01 -3.80 -23.66
CA VAL A 50 -13.00 -2.81 -24.00
C VAL A 50 -13.32 -2.24 -25.38
N ALA A 51 -13.39 -0.92 -25.51
CA ALA A 51 -13.63 -0.19 -26.75
C ALA A 51 -12.34 0.53 -27.22
N PRO A 52 -11.53 -0.08 -28.09
CA PRO A 52 -10.25 0.49 -28.54
C PRO A 52 -10.41 1.87 -29.18
N GLY A 53 -11.41 2.07 -30.01
CA GLY A 53 -11.66 3.36 -30.69
C GLY A 53 -12.02 4.50 -29.73
N LYS A 54 -12.42 4.20 -28.49
CA LYS A 54 -12.74 5.20 -27.45
C LYS A 54 -11.71 5.21 -26.31
N GLN A 55 -10.79 4.26 -26.29
CA GLN A 55 -9.79 4.08 -25.24
C GLN A 55 -10.42 3.95 -23.84
N ILE A 56 -11.53 3.20 -23.71
CA ILE A 56 -12.24 2.95 -22.47
C ILE A 56 -12.57 1.47 -22.28
N TYR A 57 -12.70 1.06 -21.02
CA TYR A 57 -13.35 -0.19 -20.65
C TYR A 57 -14.64 0.08 -19.87
N TYR A 58 -15.52 -0.91 -19.88
CA TYR A 58 -16.73 -0.89 -19.06
C TYR A 58 -17.18 -2.33 -18.75
N CYS A 59 -17.53 -2.60 -17.49
CA CYS A 59 -18.11 -3.86 -17.07
C CYS A 59 -19.61 -3.72 -16.86
N PHE A 60 -20.42 -4.49 -17.60
CA PHE A 60 -21.88 -4.49 -17.46
C PHE A 60 -22.37 -5.23 -16.21
N GLY A 61 -21.51 -6.03 -15.54
CA GLY A 61 -21.82 -6.75 -14.31
C GLY A 61 -21.65 -5.88 -13.05
N CYS A 62 -20.47 -5.27 -12.87
CA CYS A 62 -20.18 -4.46 -11.68
C CYS A 62 -20.15 -2.95 -11.92
N HIS A 63 -20.44 -2.48 -13.13
CA HIS A 63 -20.53 -1.08 -13.56
C HIS A 63 -19.21 -0.27 -13.41
N ARG A 64 -18.08 -0.93 -13.23
CA ARG A 64 -16.76 -0.27 -13.27
C ARG A 64 -16.40 0.07 -14.70
N GLY A 65 -15.77 1.24 -14.88
CA GLY A 65 -15.37 1.70 -16.20
C GLY A 65 -14.44 2.90 -16.14
N GLY A 66 -13.72 3.15 -17.24
CA GLY A 66 -12.76 4.26 -17.33
C GLY A 66 -11.75 4.05 -18.45
N GLY A 67 -10.71 4.89 -18.46
CA GLY A 67 -9.56 4.76 -19.36
C GLY A 67 -8.48 3.84 -18.78
N VAL A 68 -7.35 3.75 -19.50
CA VAL A 68 -6.22 2.88 -19.15
C VAL A 68 -5.64 3.18 -17.75
N ILE A 69 -5.56 4.46 -17.36
CA ILE A 69 -5.08 4.85 -16.03
C ILE A 69 -6.03 4.35 -14.94
N ASN A 70 -7.35 4.50 -15.12
CA ASN A 70 -8.35 3.98 -14.17
C ASN A 70 -8.26 2.46 -14.05
N PHE A 71 -8.06 1.75 -15.16
CA PHE A 71 -7.89 0.30 -15.15
C PHE A 71 -6.71 -0.11 -14.26
N ILE A 72 -5.54 0.49 -14.46
CA ILE A 72 -4.35 0.19 -13.66
C ILE A 72 -4.51 0.61 -12.19
N MET A 73 -5.19 1.74 -11.91
CA MET A 73 -5.50 2.13 -10.54
C MET A 73 -6.29 1.05 -9.80
N GLU A 74 -7.29 0.47 -10.44
CA GLU A 74 -8.15 -0.56 -9.84
C GLU A 74 -7.47 -1.94 -9.81
N GLN A 75 -6.79 -2.32 -10.89
CA GLN A 75 -6.16 -3.63 -11.03
C GLN A 75 -4.96 -3.81 -10.09
N GLU A 76 -4.11 -2.81 -9.99
CA GLU A 76 -2.88 -2.82 -9.17
C GLU A 76 -3.10 -2.14 -7.80
N ASN A 77 -4.32 -1.68 -7.52
CA ASN A 77 -4.66 -0.92 -6.32
C ASN A 77 -3.72 0.29 -6.10
N LEU A 78 -3.50 1.07 -7.17
CA LEU A 78 -2.59 2.20 -7.18
C LEU A 78 -3.34 3.53 -7.04
N THR A 79 -2.65 4.55 -6.51
CA THR A 79 -3.12 5.93 -6.62
C THR A 79 -2.95 6.42 -8.06
N TYR A 80 -3.66 7.47 -8.45
CA TYR A 80 -3.52 8.07 -9.78
C TYR A 80 -2.05 8.38 -10.15
N PRO A 81 -1.25 9.04 -9.30
CA PRO A 81 0.16 9.28 -9.60
C PRO A 81 0.99 8.01 -9.77
N ASP A 82 0.70 6.96 -9.01
CA ASP A 82 1.44 5.70 -9.09
C ASP A 82 1.05 4.92 -10.35
N ALA A 83 -0.22 4.95 -10.76
CA ALA A 83 -0.69 4.34 -12.01
C ALA A 83 -0.08 5.04 -13.24
N VAL A 84 0.03 6.38 -13.21
CA VAL A 84 0.71 7.16 -14.24
C VAL A 84 2.18 6.74 -14.36
N ARG A 85 2.90 6.57 -13.24
CA ARG A 85 4.30 6.09 -13.25
C ARG A 85 4.44 4.66 -13.73
N PHE A 86 3.52 3.81 -13.32
CA PHE A 86 3.48 2.41 -13.76
C PHE A 86 3.39 2.34 -15.30
N LEU A 87 2.45 3.06 -15.89
CA LEU A 87 2.28 3.12 -17.34
C LEU A 87 3.45 3.81 -18.04
N ALA A 88 4.01 4.88 -17.46
CA ALA A 88 5.19 5.56 -18.00
C ALA A 88 6.40 4.63 -18.05
N LYS A 89 6.64 3.87 -16.97
CA LYS A 89 7.72 2.88 -16.91
C LYS A 89 7.56 1.78 -17.98
N ARG A 90 6.32 1.33 -18.22
CA ARG A 90 6.02 0.30 -19.23
C ARG A 90 6.48 0.71 -20.62
N VAL A 91 6.37 1.99 -20.95
CA VAL A 91 6.71 2.53 -22.30
C VAL A 91 8.00 3.34 -22.33
N GLY A 92 8.78 3.34 -21.24
CA GLY A 92 10.05 4.08 -21.14
C GLY A 92 9.90 5.62 -21.20
N LEU A 93 8.74 6.14 -20.78
CA LEU A 93 8.45 7.57 -20.77
C LEU A 93 8.93 8.20 -19.47
N GLU A 94 9.74 9.27 -19.56
CA GLU A 94 10.17 10.01 -18.37
C GLU A 94 9.03 10.84 -17.82
N VAL A 95 8.74 10.63 -16.51
CA VAL A 95 7.68 11.35 -15.81
C VAL A 95 8.18 12.75 -15.42
N PRO A 96 7.51 13.84 -15.85
CA PRO A 96 7.85 15.18 -15.41
C PRO A 96 7.47 15.34 -13.93
N GLU A 97 8.43 15.10 -13.04
CA GLU A 97 8.24 15.17 -11.61
C GLU A 97 8.77 16.49 -11.04
N ASP A 98 7.91 17.14 -10.27
CA ASP A 98 8.27 18.24 -9.38
C ASP A 98 9.11 17.71 -8.19
N GLU A 99 10.20 18.39 -7.88
CA GLU A 99 11.12 18.07 -6.77
C GLU A 99 10.38 17.93 -5.42
N ALA A 100 9.37 18.78 -5.18
CA ALA A 100 8.54 18.72 -3.99
C ALA A 100 7.72 17.41 -3.90
N TYR A 101 7.30 16.87 -5.04
CA TYR A 101 6.61 15.60 -5.09
C TYR A 101 7.57 14.44 -4.80
N ARG A 102 8.76 14.44 -5.44
CA ARG A 102 9.80 13.42 -5.20
C ARG A 102 10.20 13.35 -3.74
N SER A 103 10.33 14.52 -3.10
CA SER A 103 10.65 14.62 -1.67
C SER A 103 9.57 13.99 -0.80
N ARG A 104 8.29 14.36 -1.00
CA ARG A 104 7.16 13.80 -0.24
C ARG A 104 7.01 12.29 -0.46
N TYR A 105 7.17 11.81 -1.68
CA TYR A 105 7.10 10.38 -1.99
C TYR A 105 8.20 9.60 -1.28
N ARG A 106 9.45 10.09 -1.29
CA ARG A 106 10.57 9.49 -0.55
C ARG A 106 10.30 9.48 0.96
N GLN A 107 9.77 10.57 1.52
CA GLN A 107 9.40 10.67 2.92
C GLN A 107 8.32 9.63 3.28
N GLN A 108 7.27 9.52 2.48
CA GLN A 108 6.20 8.53 2.69
C GLN A 108 6.72 7.09 2.63
N GLN A 109 7.56 6.76 1.65
CA GLN A 109 8.21 5.44 1.55
C GLN A 109 9.06 5.15 2.79
N ARG A 110 9.76 6.15 3.29
CA ARG A 110 10.57 6.06 4.49
C ARG A 110 9.74 5.78 5.75
N LEU A 111 8.58 6.46 5.88
CA LEU A 111 7.64 6.22 6.99
C LEU A 111 7.01 4.83 6.91
N TRP A 112 6.65 4.35 5.73
CA TRP A 112 6.15 2.98 5.57
C TRP A 112 7.20 1.93 5.97
N GLU A 113 8.45 2.12 5.57
CA GLU A 113 9.54 1.22 6.00
C GLU A 113 9.73 1.27 7.52
N LEU A 114 9.68 2.45 8.12
CA LEU A 114 9.72 2.60 9.58
C LEU A 114 8.57 1.84 10.27
N CYS A 115 7.33 2.00 9.82
CA CYS A 115 6.17 1.29 10.38
C CYS A 115 6.32 -0.23 10.23
N ARG A 116 6.85 -0.70 9.09
CA ARG A 116 7.13 -2.12 8.85
C ARG A 116 8.19 -2.66 9.81
N GLN A 117 9.25 -1.91 10.04
CA GLN A 117 10.31 -2.31 10.99
C GLN A 117 9.81 -2.28 12.44
N ALA A 118 8.97 -1.31 12.81
CA ALA A 118 8.32 -1.25 14.11
C ALA A 118 7.39 -2.45 14.34
N ALA A 119 6.58 -2.82 13.36
CA ALA A 119 5.72 -4.00 13.43
C ALA A 119 6.54 -5.30 13.62
N ARG A 120 7.64 -5.45 12.86
CA ARG A 120 8.56 -6.57 13.03
C ARG A 120 9.23 -6.59 14.40
N TYR A 121 9.59 -5.42 14.92
CA TYR A 121 10.13 -5.29 16.25
C TYR A 121 9.12 -5.77 17.30
N PHE A 122 7.88 -5.28 17.30
CA PHE A 122 6.84 -5.71 18.23
C PHE A 122 6.52 -7.20 18.11
N HIS A 123 6.52 -7.75 16.91
CA HIS A 123 6.31 -9.19 16.70
C HIS A 123 7.45 -10.02 17.33
N ARG A 124 8.72 -9.60 17.21
CA ARG A 124 9.85 -10.24 17.91
C ARG A 124 9.73 -10.13 19.41
N GLN A 125 9.31 -8.96 19.94
CA GLN A 125 9.12 -8.77 21.38
C GLN A 125 8.02 -9.68 21.95
N LEU A 126 6.95 -9.91 21.20
CA LEU A 126 5.91 -10.87 21.60
C LEU A 126 6.46 -12.30 21.72
N LYS A 127 7.38 -12.70 20.84
CA LYS A 127 8.01 -14.03 20.88
C LYS A 127 9.12 -14.14 21.92
N GLY A 128 9.70 -13.02 22.34
CA GLY A 128 10.77 -12.96 23.32
C GLY A 128 10.28 -13.09 24.76
N PRO A 129 11.24 -13.05 25.73
CA PRO A 129 10.92 -13.17 27.17
C PRO A 129 9.94 -12.11 27.66
N ALA A 130 10.10 -10.86 27.23
CA ALA A 130 9.23 -9.75 27.62
C ALA A 130 7.76 -9.95 27.20
N GLY A 131 7.49 -10.77 26.19
CA GLY A 131 6.16 -11.06 25.67
C GLY A 131 5.40 -12.16 26.40
N GLU A 132 5.98 -12.84 27.40
CA GLU A 132 5.36 -13.97 28.08
C GLU A 132 3.96 -13.65 28.64
N PRO A 133 3.77 -12.55 29.40
CA PRO A 133 2.44 -12.21 29.91
C PRO A 133 1.42 -11.95 28.79
N ALA A 134 1.87 -11.37 27.69
CA ALA A 134 1.02 -11.10 26.53
C ALA A 134 0.63 -12.40 25.82
N ARG A 135 1.55 -13.37 25.67
CA ARG A 135 1.24 -14.70 25.12
C ARG A 135 0.24 -15.45 25.96
N GLN A 136 0.39 -15.45 27.29
CA GLN A 136 -0.56 -16.06 28.23
C GLN A 136 -1.96 -15.45 28.09
N TYR A 137 -2.04 -14.12 28.03
CA TYR A 137 -3.30 -13.43 27.79
C TYR A 137 -3.94 -13.82 26.45
N LEU A 138 -3.17 -13.87 25.36
CA LEU A 138 -3.67 -14.30 24.04
C LEU A 138 -4.16 -15.75 24.07
N ALA A 139 -3.43 -16.66 24.71
CA ALA A 139 -3.84 -18.06 24.88
C ALA A 139 -5.14 -18.18 25.68
N HIS A 140 -5.29 -17.44 26.77
CA HIS A 140 -6.53 -17.39 27.55
C HIS A 140 -7.72 -16.87 26.72
N ARG A 141 -7.47 -15.98 25.75
CA ARG A 141 -8.48 -15.46 24.79
C ARG A 141 -8.71 -16.37 23.59
N GLY A 142 -8.14 -17.57 23.56
CA GLY A 142 -8.29 -18.53 22.47
C GLY A 142 -7.53 -18.16 21.17
N VAL A 143 -6.61 -17.18 21.22
CA VAL A 143 -5.80 -16.78 20.09
C VAL A 143 -4.64 -17.76 19.92
N THR A 144 -4.64 -18.49 18.80
CA THR A 144 -3.60 -19.50 18.52
C THR A 144 -2.30 -18.86 18.00
N GLY A 145 -1.18 -19.59 18.10
CA GLY A 145 0.09 -19.17 17.53
C GLY A 145 0.03 -18.97 15.99
N ALA A 146 -0.79 -19.76 15.31
CA ALA A 146 -1.06 -19.58 13.87
C ALA A 146 -1.73 -18.22 13.60
N THR A 147 -2.71 -17.84 14.42
CA THR A 147 -3.39 -16.54 14.34
C THR A 147 -2.40 -15.39 14.62
N VAL A 148 -1.57 -15.52 15.67
CA VAL A 148 -0.52 -14.53 15.98
C VAL A 148 0.41 -14.29 14.81
N THR A 149 0.84 -15.37 14.14
CA THR A 149 1.74 -15.26 12.98
C THR A 149 1.01 -14.70 11.75
N ARG A 150 -0.19 -15.19 11.47
CA ARG A 150 -0.98 -14.75 10.30
C ARG A 150 -1.27 -13.25 10.32
N PHE A 151 -1.62 -12.71 11.48
CA PHE A 151 -1.95 -11.30 11.65
C PHE A 151 -0.78 -10.43 12.14
N GLY A 152 0.42 -11.01 12.30
CA GLY A 152 1.60 -10.27 12.70
C GLY A 152 1.49 -9.61 14.08
N LEU A 153 0.72 -10.22 15.01
CA LEU A 153 0.52 -9.64 16.34
C LEU A 153 1.84 -9.41 17.05
N GLY A 154 1.94 -8.33 17.80
CA GLY A 154 3.14 -7.92 18.50
C GLY A 154 2.88 -7.53 19.95
N PHE A 155 3.96 -7.21 20.64
CA PHE A 155 3.95 -6.69 22.01
C PHE A 155 4.89 -5.50 22.13
N ALA A 156 4.39 -4.39 22.62
CA ALA A 156 5.20 -3.25 23.03
C ALA A 156 5.65 -3.48 24.49
N PRO A 157 6.96 -3.73 24.75
CA PRO A 157 7.43 -4.01 26.10
C PRO A 157 7.27 -2.80 27.02
N PRO A 158 7.26 -3.01 28.35
CA PRO A 158 7.30 -1.91 29.31
C PRO A 158 8.65 -1.18 29.17
N GLY A 159 8.62 0.15 29.24
CA GLY A 159 9.79 1.01 29.10
C GLY A 159 9.50 2.24 28.26
N TRP A 160 10.36 3.24 28.35
CA TRP A 160 10.10 4.57 27.79
C TRP A 160 10.77 4.82 26.44
N ALA A 161 11.77 3.99 26.05
CA ALA A 161 12.61 4.22 24.89
C ALA A 161 12.97 2.94 24.10
N ASN A 162 12.34 1.80 24.39
CA ASN A 162 12.70 0.51 23.80
C ASN A 162 12.57 0.50 22.27
N LEU A 163 11.46 1.01 21.75
CA LEU A 163 11.25 1.12 20.30
C LEU A 163 12.14 2.20 19.71
N MET A 164 12.20 3.36 20.38
CA MET A 164 13.02 4.49 19.94
C MET A 164 14.47 4.08 19.74
N ASP A 165 15.07 3.44 20.74
CA ASP A 165 16.46 2.98 20.66
C ASP A 165 16.67 1.94 19.54
N ALA A 166 15.74 0.98 19.41
CA ALA A 166 15.82 -0.03 18.37
C ALA A 166 15.71 0.55 16.96
N MET A 167 14.84 1.53 16.74
CA MET A 167 14.68 2.17 15.42
C MET A 167 15.84 3.13 15.11
N GLN A 168 16.38 3.83 16.11
CA GLN A 168 17.57 4.66 15.92
C GLN A 168 18.80 3.83 15.51
N GLN A 169 18.97 2.62 16.08
CA GLN A 169 20.01 1.69 15.64
C GLN A 169 19.86 1.24 14.18
N MET A 170 18.64 1.25 13.65
CA MET A 170 18.34 0.99 12.24
C MET A 170 18.43 2.23 11.35
N GLY A 171 18.86 3.38 11.91
CA GLY A 171 19.07 4.63 11.17
C GLY A 171 17.81 5.46 10.94
N PHE A 172 16.76 5.27 11.75
CA PHE A 172 15.59 6.16 11.74
C PHE A 172 15.77 7.29 12.76
N SER A 173 15.31 8.49 12.41
CA SER A 173 15.39 9.66 13.28
C SER A 173 14.23 9.72 14.26
N LYS A 174 14.38 10.54 15.33
CA LYS A 174 13.30 10.79 16.30
C LYS A 174 12.14 11.53 15.68
N GLU A 175 12.41 12.39 14.71
CA GLU A 175 11.44 13.17 13.95
C GLU A 175 10.58 12.24 13.09
N GLU A 176 11.19 11.28 12.38
CA GLU A 176 10.48 10.25 11.61
C GLU A 176 9.58 9.39 12.53
N LEU A 177 10.09 9.00 13.70
CA LEU A 177 9.32 8.23 14.68
C LEU A 177 8.15 9.02 15.26
N LEU A 178 8.32 10.32 15.48
CA LEU A 178 7.26 11.21 15.94
C LEU A 178 6.20 11.41 14.86
N GLU A 179 6.61 11.64 13.62
CA GLU A 179 5.75 11.79 12.45
C GLU A 179 4.93 10.52 12.19
N ALA A 180 5.56 9.34 12.31
CA ALA A 180 4.88 8.06 12.21
C ALA A 180 3.95 7.76 13.40
N GLY A 181 3.91 8.63 14.41
CA GLY A 181 3.08 8.44 15.60
C GLY A 181 3.54 7.32 16.54
N LEU A 182 4.79 6.89 16.41
CA LEU A 182 5.41 5.85 17.25
C LEU A 182 5.98 6.42 18.55
N LEU A 183 6.31 7.71 18.58
CA LEU A 183 6.68 8.45 19.79
C LEU A 183 5.60 9.44 20.19
N SER A 184 5.67 9.85 21.46
CA SER A 184 4.94 10.98 22.02
C SER A 184 5.93 11.96 22.64
N LYS A 185 5.56 13.24 22.69
CA LYS A 185 6.34 14.31 23.30
C LYS A 185 5.66 14.74 24.60
N ASN A 186 6.42 14.83 25.68
CA ASN A 186 5.95 15.46 26.90
C ASN A 186 6.03 16.99 26.72
N GLU A 187 4.89 17.66 26.76
CA GLU A 187 4.83 19.12 26.48
C GLU A 187 5.58 19.96 27.54
N GLN A 188 5.61 19.50 28.79
CA GLN A 188 6.25 20.23 29.88
C GLN A 188 7.78 20.06 29.89
N LYS A 189 8.26 18.83 29.59
CA LYS A 189 9.68 18.49 29.67
C LYS A 189 10.37 18.44 28.32
N GLY A 190 9.64 18.49 27.22
CA GLY A 190 10.17 18.36 25.86
C GLY A 190 10.72 16.98 25.51
N THR A 191 10.65 16.00 26.42
CA THR A 191 11.22 14.67 26.24
C THR A 191 10.34 13.80 25.34
N LEU A 192 10.97 13.02 24.47
CA LEU A 192 10.32 12.03 23.62
C LEU A 192 10.32 10.65 24.30
N TYR A 193 9.25 9.90 24.10
CA TYR A 193 9.12 8.56 24.66
C TYR A 193 8.22 7.68 23.76
N ASP A 194 8.38 6.36 23.87
CA ASP A 194 7.57 5.38 23.15
C ASP A 194 6.08 5.57 23.43
N ARG A 195 5.26 5.79 22.39
CA ARG A 195 3.81 5.94 22.52
C ARG A 195 3.16 4.66 23.05
N PHE A 196 3.62 3.52 22.56
CA PHE A 196 3.07 2.21 22.91
C PHE A 196 3.99 1.53 23.94
N ARG A 197 3.46 1.21 25.10
CA ARG A 197 4.17 0.57 26.22
C ARG A 197 3.24 -0.40 26.94
N ASN A 198 3.74 -1.61 27.23
CA ASN A 198 3.00 -2.69 27.88
C ASN A 198 1.64 -2.95 27.23
N ARG A 199 1.64 -3.12 25.87
CA ARG A 199 0.43 -3.29 25.07
C ARG A 199 0.60 -4.37 24.02
N LEU A 200 -0.47 -5.12 23.78
CA LEU A 200 -0.60 -5.92 22.55
C LEU A 200 -0.74 -4.98 21.34
N MET A 201 -0.05 -5.32 20.28
CA MET A 201 -0.03 -4.58 19.01
C MET A 201 -0.70 -5.40 17.92
N PHE A 202 -1.66 -4.77 17.24
CA PHE A 202 -2.37 -5.32 16.10
C PHE A 202 -2.03 -4.45 14.89
N PRO A 203 -1.13 -4.90 14.01
CA PRO A 203 -0.82 -4.13 12.81
C PRO A 203 -2.03 -4.12 11.87
N ILE A 204 -2.33 -2.95 11.34
CA ILE A 204 -3.33 -2.78 10.28
C ILE A 204 -2.55 -2.54 9.00
N LEU A 205 -2.72 -3.43 8.03
CA LEU A 205 -2.09 -3.32 6.73
C LEU A 205 -3.10 -2.78 5.73
N ASP A 206 -2.64 -1.85 4.87
CA ASP A 206 -3.43 -1.46 3.71
C ASP A 206 -3.45 -2.57 2.65
N LEU A 207 -4.21 -2.38 1.57
CA LEU A 207 -4.32 -3.36 0.48
C LEU A 207 -2.99 -3.60 -0.27
N ARG A 208 -1.97 -2.77 -0.04
CA ARG A 208 -0.62 -2.89 -0.60
C ARG A 208 0.36 -3.58 0.36
N GLY A 209 -0.08 -3.90 1.58
CA GLY A 209 0.75 -4.52 2.61
C GLY A 209 1.65 -3.53 3.38
N ASN A 210 1.30 -2.24 3.36
CA ASN A 210 1.98 -1.21 4.16
C ASN A 210 1.32 -1.06 5.52
#